data_7e4ddd70fdadbc5cee0a0de9fc910709
#
_entry.id   7e4ddd70fdadbc5cee0a0de9fc910709
#
_cell.length_a   1.000
_cell.length_b   1.000
_cell.length_c   1.000
_cell.angle_alpha   90.00
_cell.angle_beta   90.00
_cell.angle_gamma   90.00
#
_symmetry.space_group_name_H-M   'P 1'
#
loop_
_entity.id
_entity.type
_entity.pdbx_description
1 polymer ?
#
loop_
_entity_poly.entity_id
_entity_poly.type
_entity_poly.pdbx_seq_one_letter_code
_entity_poly.pdbx_strand_id
1 'polypeptide(L)'
;MTDVHPLPERLARHAARGLGRLPTAVKRAIAGPPVTVDGQVMDLDAQVGMRVLGLAVSKTFESLPLAEGRAQIVSEAWIFGDELPVEEIRDLTIPTREGGIAARLYRPAEVRRPSAALVYFHGGGWVLGDLRTSDAVARFLARHASLTVIAVDYRLAPENPFPAAVDDALAAFTHVVEHAEEYGVDPAAVGVGGESAGGNLAAVVALETARRAREAVSPAAATSVPAMQLLLMPVTDLSRKHRSYELFGTGLFLTEAQMDWYKARYLPDPELATDPRVSPLLAEDVHDVAPAYVVVAGFDVLRDEGEAYAHKLRDAGVPAVLRRHGGITHSMVNATGVGSAARTVLLEVAGALRMGLTSRTGLTTPEVKAR
;
A
#
# COMPACT_ATOMS: atom_id res chain seq x y z
N MET A 1 16.87 -10.69 17.54
CA MET A 1 16.32 -12.06 17.60
C MET A 1 16.23 -12.54 16.18
N THR A 2 16.97 -13.59 15.83
CA THR A 2 16.87 -14.19 14.48
C THR A 2 15.53 -14.92 14.42
N ASP A 3 14.56 -14.34 13.73
CA ASP A 3 13.29 -15.02 13.42
C ASP A 3 13.60 -16.24 12.57
N VAL A 4 13.60 -17.41 13.21
CA VAL A 4 13.87 -18.68 12.53
C VAL A 4 12.54 -19.14 11.94
N HIS A 5 12.26 -18.72 10.69
CA HIS A 5 11.10 -19.22 9.97
C HIS A 5 11.13 -20.76 9.86
N PRO A 6 9.98 -21.44 10.03
CA PRO A 6 9.88 -22.89 9.93
C PRO A 6 10.42 -23.43 8.61
N LEU A 7 10.96 -24.66 8.64
CA LEU A 7 11.53 -25.29 7.45
C LEU A 7 10.57 -25.28 6.22
N PRO A 8 9.25 -25.53 6.37
CA PRO A 8 8.32 -25.47 5.24
C PRO A 8 8.27 -24.08 4.57
N GLU A 9 8.24 -23.00 5.35
CA GLU A 9 8.25 -21.63 4.81
C GLU A 9 9.56 -21.33 4.07
N ARG A 10 10.69 -21.73 4.64
CA ARG A 10 12.01 -21.56 4.00
C ARG A 10 12.08 -22.29 2.67
N LEU A 11 11.55 -23.50 2.58
CA LEU A 11 11.47 -24.27 1.33
C LEU A 11 10.54 -23.59 0.32
N ALA A 12 9.36 -23.11 0.77
CA ALA A 12 8.42 -22.38 -0.06
C ALA A 12 9.05 -21.08 -0.63
N ARG A 13 9.78 -20.33 0.20
CA ARG A 13 10.53 -19.13 -0.25
C ARG A 13 11.58 -19.46 -1.31
N HIS A 14 12.34 -20.54 -1.13
CA HIS A 14 13.32 -20.97 -2.13
C HIS A 14 12.66 -21.42 -3.44
N ALA A 15 11.55 -22.17 -3.35
CA ALA A 15 10.78 -22.59 -4.49
C ALA A 15 10.19 -21.40 -5.27
N ALA A 16 9.58 -20.43 -4.59
CA ALA A 16 9.04 -19.22 -5.20
C ALA A 16 10.12 -18.42 -5.95
N ARG A 17 11.28 -18.23 -5.34
CA ARG A 17 12.43 -17.56 -5.98
C ARG A 17 12.97 -18.36 -7.18
N GLY A 18 13.00 -19.68 -7.06
CA GLY A 18 13.35 -20.58 -8.17
C GLY A 18 12.41 -20.45 -9.36
N LEU A 19 11.11 -20.43 -9.11
CA LEU A 19 10.07 -20.22 -10.15
C LEU A 19 10.28 -18.88 -10.87
N GLY A 20 10.55 -17.81 -10.14
CA GLY A 20 10.81 -16.50 -10.72
C GLY A 20 12.04 -16.43 -11.63
N ARG A 21 13.00 -17.37 -11.47
CA ARG A 21 14.25 -17.47 -12.28
C ARG A 21 14.17 -18.43 -13.45
N LEU A 22 13.08 -19.18 -13.60
CA LEU A 22 12.93 -20.14 -14.71
C LEU A 22 13.00 -19.44 -16.06
N PRO A 23 13.55 -20.10 -17.09
CA PRO A 23 13.51 -19.61 -18.47
C PRO A 23 12.07 -19.36 -18.93
N THR A 24 11.86 -18.34 -19.74
CA THR A 24 10.53 -17.95 -20.26
C THR A 24 9.76 -19.10 -20.90
N ALA A 25 10.45 -20.00 -21.62
CA ALA A 25 9.82 -21.17 -22.25
C ALA A 25 9.24 -22.13 -21.21
N VAL A 26 9.95 -22.34 -20.08
CA VAL A 26 9.48 -23.19 -18.98
C VAL A 26 8.30 -22.53 -18.26
N LYS A 27 8.39 -21.22 -17.99
CA LYS A 27 7.29 -20.45 -17.40
C LYS A 27 6.02 -20.53 -18.26
N ARG A 28 6.15 -20.41 -19.60
CA ARG A 28 5.03 -20.56 -20.53
C ARG A 28 4.42 -21.97 -20.50
N ALA A 29 5.23 -23.00 -20.38
CA ALA A 29 4.74 -24.38 -20.26
C ALA A 29 3.94 -24.59 -18.95
N ILE A 30 4.35 -23.97 -17.85
CA ILE A 30 3.64 -24.02 -16.56
C ILE A 30 2.37 -23.17 -16.61
N ALA A 31 2.45 -21.94 -17.11
CA ALA A 31 1.36 -20.98 -17.15
C ALA A 31 0.22 -21.42 -18.08
N GLY A 32 0.54 -22.12 -19.19
CA GLY A 32 -0.43 -22.41 -20.24
C GLY A 32 -0.70 -21.21 -21.16
N PRO A 33 -1.84 -21.18 -21.87
CA PRO A 33 -2.20 -20.07 -22.74
C PRO A 33 -2.25 -18.74 -22.00
N PRO A 34 -1.89 -17.61 -22.65
CA PRO A 34 -2.00 -16.30 -22.03
C PRO A 34 -3.43 -15.98 -21.58
N VAL A 35 -3.59 -15.54 -20.36
CA VAL A 35 -4.88 -15.02 -19.84
C VAL A 35 -5.04 -13.60 -20.35
N THR A 36 -6.09 -13.38 -21.15
CA THR A 36 -6.42 -12.07 -21.73
C THR A 36 -7.83 -11.69 -21.33
N VAL A 37 -7.98 -10.54 -20.64
CA VAL A 37 -9.29 -9.99 -20.23
C VAL A 37 -9.25 -8.48 -20.46
N ASP A 38 -10.33 -7.92 -21.02
CA ASP A 38 -10.50 -6.49 -21.23
C ASP A 38 -9.32 -5.84 -22.03
N GLY A 39 -8.80 -6.57 -23.02
CA GLY A 39 -7.68 -6.15 -23.85
C GLY A 39 -6.31 -6.17 -23.19
N GLN A 40 -6.21 -6.66 -21.96
CA GLN A 40 -4.97 -6.79 -21.19
C GLN A 40 -4.51 -8.24 -21.13
N VAL A 41 -3.19 -8.45 -21.17
CA VAL A 41 -2.57 -9.77 -21.03
C VAL A 41 -1.90 -9.85 -19.67
N MET A 42 -2.21 -10.91 -18.91
CA MET A 42 -1.60 -11.14 -17.61
C MET A 42 -0.10 -11.36 -17.73
N ASP A 43 0.65 -10.77 -16.80
CA ASP A 43 2.09 -11.00 -16.66
C ASP A 43 2.39 -12.49 -16.47
N LEU A 44 3.44 -12.97 -17.10
CA LEU A 44 3.77 -14.40 -17.09
C LEU A 44 4.13 -14.91 -15.69
N ASP A 45 4.84 -14.12 -14.89
CA ASP A 45 5.18 -14.50 -13.50
C ASP A 45 3.93 -14.51 -12.61
N ALA A 46 3.00 -13.57 -12.83
CA ALA A 46 1.70 -13.58 -12.15
C ALA A 46 0.89 -14.84 -12.51
N GLN A 47 0.83 -15.19 -13.81
CA GLN A 47 0.09 -16.34 -14.26
C GLN A 47 0.69 -17.66 -13.75
N VAL A 48 2.03 -17.78 -13.73
CA VAL A 48 2.75 -18.91 -13.12
C VAL A 48 2.45 -18.99 -11.61
N GLY A 49 2.53 -17.86 -10.91
CA GLY A 49 2.24 -17.77 -9.47
C GLY A 49 0.83 -18.27 -9.15
N MET A 50 -0.17 -17.81 -9.88
CA MET A 50 -1.56 -18.23 -9.71
C MET A 50 -1.75 -19.73 -9.96
N ARG A 51 -1.11 -20.27 -11.01
CA ARG A 51 -1.19 -21.69 -11.34
C ARG A 51 -0.62 -22.55 -10.21
N VAL A 52 0.55 -22.18 -9.70
CA VAL A 52 1.24 -22.92 -8.63
C VAL A 52 0.50 -22.78 -7.30
N LEU A 53 0.04 -21.59 -6.94
CA LEU A 53 -0.73 -21.37 -5.72
C LEU A 53 -2.07 -22.12 -5.75
N GLY A 54 -2.77 -22.11 -6.89
CA GLY A 54 -4.02 -22.85 -7.04
C GLY A 54 -3.89 -24.36 -6.89
N LEU A 55 -2.67 -24.91 -7.05
CA LEU A 55 -2.38 -26.33 -6.79
C LEU A 55 -1.88 -26.59 -5.36
N ALA A 56 -1.25 -25.60 -4.73
CA ALA A 56 -0.58 -25.74 -3.44
C ALA A 56 -1.45 -25.32 -2.25
N VAL A 57 -2.32 -24.32 -2.41
CA VAL A 57 -3.14 -23.75 -1.34
C VAL A 57 -4.54 -24.35 -1.39
N SER A 58 -4.88 -25.15 -0.37
CA SER A 58 -6.20 -25.78 -0.23
C SER A 58 -7.22 -24.91 0.50
N LYS A 59 -6.76 -23.94 1.30
CA LYS A 59 -7.58 -23.03 2.10
C LYS A 59 -7.04 -21.61 2.01
N THR A 60 -7.89 -20.68 1.71
CA THR A 60 -7.61 -19.25 1.71
C THR A 60 -7.95 -18.64 3.08
N PHE A 61 -7.32 -17.52 3.41
CA PHE A 61 -7.39 -16.89 4.74
C PHE A 61 -8.83 -16.68 5.26
N GLU A 62 -9.78 -16.38 4.36
CA GLU A 62 -11.17 -16.14 4.72
C GLU A 62 -11.91 -17.40 5.17
N SER A 63 -11.39 -18.59 4.85
CA SER A 63 -11.92 -19.89 5.28
C SER A 63 -11.32 -20.40 6.58
N LEU A 64 -10.30 -19.69 7.12
CA LEU A 64 -9.59 -20.03 8.34
C LEU A 64 -10.11 -19.27 9.56
N PRO A 65 -9.87 -19.75 10.79
CA PRO A 65 -9.96 -18.91 11.96
C PRO A 65 -9.11 -17.65 11.79
N LEU A 66 -9.58 -16.50 12.27
CA LEU A 66 -8.96 -15.19 12.00
C LEU A 66 -7.46 -15.14 12.34
N ALA A 67 -7.06 -15.71 13.48
CA ALA A 67 -5.66 -15.75 13.88
C ALA A 67 -4.78 -16.56 12.91
N GLU A 68 -5.31 -17.65 12.36
CA GLU A 68 -4.61 -18.46 11.35
C GLU A 68 -4.53 -17.72 10.00
N GLY A 69 -5.62 -17.04 9.61
CA GLY A 69 -5.63 -16.20 8.40
C GLY A 69 -4.60 -15.06 8.49
N ARG A 70 -4.49 -14.39 9.64
CA ARG A 70 -3.45 -13.38 9.90
C ARG A 70 -2.04 -13.97 9.80
N ALA A 71 -1.81 -15.14 10.39
CA ALA A 71 -0.53 -15.83 10.33
C ALA A 71 -0.17 -16.23 8.88
N GLN A 72 -1.15 -16.69 8.10
CA GLN A 72 -0.95 -17.04 6.68
C GLN A 72 -0.44 -15.85 5.88
N ILE A 73 -1.08 -14.67 5.99
CA ILE A 73 -0.68 -13.47 5.24
C ILE A 73 0.73 -13.01 5.62
N VAL A 74 1.10 -13.10 6.89
CA VAL A 74 2.47 -12.80 7.36
C VAL A 74 3.48 -13.78 6.75
N SER A 75 3.17 -15.07 6.73
CA SER A 75 4.01 -16.10 6.11
C SER A 75 4.17 -15.87 4.61
N GLU A 76 3.08 -15.56 3.90
CA GLU A 76 3.10 -15.26 2.46
C GLU A 76 3.93 -14.01 2.17
N ALA A 77 3.79 -12.94 2.94
CA ALA A 77 4.58 -11.72 2.78
C ALA A 77 6.09 -12.00 2.92
N TRP A 78 6.49 -12.84 3.87
CA TRP A 78 7.88 -13.26 4.00
C TRP A 78 8.35 -14.17 2.85
N ILE A 79 7.52 -15.12 2.40
CA ILE A 79 7.85 -16.03 1.31
C ILE A 79 8.12 -15.27 0.02
N PHE A 80 7.27 -14.31 -0.33
CA PHE A 80 7.33 -13.60 -1.60
C PHE A 80 8.12 -12.29 -1.57
N GLY A 81 8.30 -11.71 -0.39
CA GLY A 81 9.03 -10.46 -0.18
C GLY A 81 10.55 -10.62 -0.24
N ASP A 82 11.25 -9.51 -0.45
CA ASP A 82 12.71 -9.42 -0.38
C ASP A 82 13.14 -8.53 0.78
N GLU A 83 14.13 -8.97 1.55
CA GLU A 83 14.67 -8.23 2.70
C GLU A 83 15.86 -7.36 2.26
N LEU A 84 15.56 -6.29 1.50
CA LEU A 84 16.61 -5.35 1.11
C LEU A 84 17.24 -4.71 2.34
N PRO A 85 18.59 -4.62 2.40
CA PRO A 85 19.27 -3.98 3.53
C PRO A 85 18.94 -2.49 3.58
N VAL A 86 18.61 -2.02 4.79
CA VAL A 86 18.37 -0.62 5.14
C VAL A 86 19.19 -0.32 6.39
N GLU A 87 19.84 0.83 6.46
CA GLU A 87 20.81 1.18 7.52
C GLU A 87 20.16 1.28 8.90
N GLU A 88 19.06 2.01 9.01
CA GLU A 88 18.33 2.16 10.27
C GLU A 88 16.94 1.54 10.14
N ILE A 89 16.66 0.58 11.02
CA ILE A 89 15.33 0.05 11.27
C ILE A 89 15.07 0.21 12.75
N ARG A 90 14.04 0.97 13.09
CA ARG A 90 13.73 1.29 14.48
C ARG A 90 12.24 1.15 14.75
N ASP A 91 11.90 0.34 15.73
CA ASP A 91 10.53 0.23 16.23
C ASP A 91 10.16 1.48 17.04
N LEU A 92 8.94 1.96 16.84
CA LEU A 92 8.39 3.17 17.40
C LEU A 92 7.05 2.85 18.06
N THR A 93 6.65 3.72 18.99
CA THR A 93 5.28 3.77 19.50
C THR A 93 4.74 5.17 19.24
N ILE A 94 3.67 5.26 18.47
CA ILE A 94 2.98 6.52 18.18
C ILE A 94 1.83 6.67 19.18
N PRO A 95 1.79 7.74 19.99
CA PRO A 95 0.71 7.97 20.92
C PRO A 95 -0.62 8.20 20.20
N THR A 96 -1.69 7.62 20.69
CA THR A 96 -3.07 7.88 20.26
C THR A 96 -3.94 8.16 21.48
N ARG A 97 -5.19 8.58 21.26
CA ARG A 97 -6.13 8.83 22.36
C ARG A 97 -6.46 7.58 23.17
N GLU A 98 -6.31 6.40 22.57
CA GLU A 98 -6.65 5.12 23.17
C GLU A 98 -5.42 4.30 23.58
N GLY A 99 -4.25 4.91 23.59
CA GLY A 99 -2.98 4.27 23.91
C GLY A 99 -1.91 4.52 22.87
N GLY A 100 -1.00 3.58 22.66
CA GLY A 100 0.04 3.65 21.63
C GLY A 100 -0.18 2.63 20.54
N ILE A 101 0.06 2.99 19.28
CA ILE A 101 0.15 2.07 18.15
C ILE A 101 1.60 1.85 17.78
N ALA A 102 1.94 0.62 17.38
CA ALA A 102 3.29 0.31 16.93
C ALA A 102 3.53 0.90 15.53
N ALA A 103 4.76 1.31 15.29
CA ALA A 103 5.22 1.72 13.97
C ALA A 103 6.67 1.31 13.79
N ARG A 104 7.17 1.34 12.56
CA ARG A 104 8.57 1.03 12.24
C ARG A 104 9.13 2.01 11.24
N LEU A 105 10.25 2.62 11.62
CA LEU A 105 11.01 3.52 10.78
C LEU A 105 12.05 2.74 9.98
N TYR A 106 12.12 3.04 8.68
CA TYR A 106 13.12 2.54 7.75
C TYR A 106 13.85 3.73 7.13
N ARG A 107 15.18 3.80 7.28
CA ARG A 107 15.99 4.87 6.70
C ARG A 107 17.25 4.30 6.05
N PRO A 108 17.51 4.58 4.78
CA PRO A 108 18.75 4.20 4.11
C PRO A 108 19.92 5.12 4.51
N ALA A 109 21.16 4.62 4.43
CA ALA A 109 22.39 5.32 4.85
C ALA A 109 22.59 6.68 4.18
N GLU A 110 22.22 6.77 2.91
CA GLU A 110 22.53 7.92 2.05
C GLU A 110 21.55 9.09 2.21
N VAL A 111 20.56 8.95 3.08
CA VAL A 111 19.53 9.98 3.29
C VAL A 111 20.05 11.10 4.18
N ARG A 112 20.12 12.31 3.61
CA ARG A 112 20.45 13.53 4.37
C ARG A 112 19.29 13.91 5.29
N ARG A 113 19.62 14.46 6.45
CA ARG A 113 18.63 14.99 7.40
C ARG A 113 18.60 16.53 7.34
N PRO A 114 17.40 17.15 7.40
CA PRO A 114 16.08 16.50 7.39
C PRO A 114 15.77 15.87 6.03
N SER A 115 15.09 14.71 6.04
CA SER A 115 14.72 13.96 4.83
C SER A 115 13.24 14.12 4.52
N ALA A 116 12.83 13.85 3.28
CA ALA A 116 11.43 13.53 3.00
C ALA A 116 11.03 12.24 3.73
N ALA A 117 9.73 12.11 4.02
CA ALA A 117 9.19 10.91 4.66
C ALA A 117 7.88 10.44 4.02
N LEU A 118 7.62 9.14 4.13
CA LEU A 118 6.36 8.51 3.77
C LEU A 118 5.80 7.79 5.00
N VAL A 119 4.65 8.21 5.50
CA VAL A 119 3.85 7.44 6.46
C VAL A 119 3.09 6.39 5.66
N TYR A 120 3.38 5.11 5.91
CA TYR A 120 2.91 4.00 5.09
C TYR A 120 1.96 3.08 5.84
N PHE A 121 0.82 2.77 5.24
CA PHE A 121 -0.21 1.89 5.77
C PHE A 121 -0.26 0.60 4.95
N HIS A 122 -0.16 -0.54 5.63
CA HIS A 122 -0.20 -1.86 4.99
C HIS A 122 -1.59 -2.21 4.44
N GLY A 123 -1.64 -3.15 3.50
CA GLY A 123 -2.88 -3.77 3.02
C GLY A 123 -3.43 -4.82 3.98
N GLY A 124 -4.50 -5.51 3.54
CA GLY A 124 -5.12 -6.59 4.31
C GLY A 124 -6.56 -6.31 4.75
N GLY A 125 -7.27 -5.42 4.03
CA GLY A 125 -8.71 -5.18 4.21
C GLY A 125 -9.08 -4.69 5.61
N TRP A 126 -8.19 -3.96 6.31
CA TRP A 126 -8.35 -3.51 7.70
C TRP A 126 -8.52 -4.63 8.74
N VAL A 127 -8.38 -5.91 8.33
CA VAL A 127 -8.63 -7.12 9.15
C VAL A 127 -7.35 -7.93 9.33
N LEU A 128 -6.51 -7.94 8.33
CA LEU A 128 -5.26 -8.71 8.25
C LEU A 128 -4.07 -7.76 8.08
N GLY A 129 -2.87 -8.31 8.24
CA GLY A 129 -1.63 -7.56 8.06
C GLY A 129 -1.08 -6.98 9.36
N ASP A 130 0.18 -6.59 9.30
CA ASP A 130 0.96 -5.92 10.35
C ASP A 130 2.25 -5.35 9.74
N LEU A 131 3.18 -4.85 10.56
CA LEU A 131 4.48 -4.33 10.11
C LEU A 131 5.31 -5.33 9.28
N ARG A 132 5.12 -6.64 9.51
CA ARG A 132 5.84 -7.70 8.78
C ARG A 132 5.32 -7.85 7.36
N THR A 133 4.05 -7.60 7.14
CA THR A 133 3.44 -7.74 5.82
C THR A 133 3.87 -6.64 4.85
N SER A 134 4.20 -5.46 5.35
CA SER A 134 4.69 -4.33 4.55
C SER A 134 6.22 -4.16 4.56
N ASP A 135 6.96 -4.97 5.31
CA ASP A 135 8.42 -4.80 5.50
C ASP A 135 9.18 -4.75 4.17
N ALA A 136 8.87 -5.67 3.25
CA ALA A 136 9.56 -5.72 1.95
C ALA A 136 9.32 -4.46 1.09
N VAL A 137 8.09 -3.95 1.05
CA VAL A 137 7.72 -2.73 0.33
C VAL A 137 8.33 -1.50 1.00
N ALA A 138 8.25 -1.41 2.33
CA ALA A 138 8.81 -0.30 3.09
C ALA A 138 10.32 -0.17 2.89
N ARG A 139 11.06 -1.29 2.96
CA ARG A 139 12.52 -1.33 2.66
C ARG A 139 12.80 -0.91 1.23
N PHE A 140 12.01 -1.42 0.28
CA PHE A 140 12.17 -1.11 -1.13
C PHE A 140 12.00 0.38 -1.39
N LEU A 141 10.91 0.96 -0.91
CA LEU A 141 10.61 2.38 -1.08
C LEU A 141 11.64 3.26 -0.36
N ALA A 142 11.99 2.96 0.89
CA ALA A 142 13.02 3.70 1.62
C ALA A 142 14.33 3.77 0.83
N ARG A 143 14.81 2.61 0.36
CA ARG A 143 16.08 2.51 -0.36
C ARG A 143 16.06 3.19 -1.73
N HIS A 144 15.03 2.89 -2.55
CA HIS A 144 15.01 3.34 -3.94
C HIS A 144 14.46 4.76 -4.12
N ALA A 145 13.60 5.24 -3.21
CA ALA A 145 13.16 6.62 -3.21
C ALA A 145 14.10 7.55 -2.41
N SER A 146 15.07 7.00 -1.67
CA SER A 146 16.00 7.75 -0.81
C SER A 146 15.27 8.67 0.17
N LEU A 147 14.31 8.12 0.91
CA LEU A 147 13.51 8.81 1.93
C LEU A 147 13.31 7.93 3.17
N THR A 148 12.84 8.54 4.25
CA THR A 148 12.41 7.79 5.44
C THR A 148 11.03 7.22 5.21
N VAL A 149 10.82 5.91 5.50
CA VAL A 149 9.48 5.31 5.54
C VAL A 149 9.13 5.01 6.99
N ILE A 150 7.93 5.38 7.42
CA ILE A 150 7.37 5.06 8.73
C ILE A 150 6.13 4.21 8.49
N ALA A 151 6.28 2.88 8.60
CA ALA A 151 5.17 1.94 8.48
C ALA A 151 4.38 1.89 9.80
N VAL A 152 3.07 1.88 9.72
CA VAL A 152 2.15 1.99 10.85
C VAL A 152 1.36 0.70 11.02
N ASP A 153 1.31 0.18 12.26
CA ASP A 153 0.53 -0.98 12.67
C ASP A 153 -0.80 -0.51 13.27
N TYR A 154 -1.70 -0.07 12.40
CA TYR A 154 -3.00 0.44 12.81
C TYR A 154 -3.91 -0.67 13.34
N ARG A 155 -4.84 -0.33 14.22
CA ARG A 155 -5.78 -1.29 14.84
C ARG A 155 -6.67 -1.95 13.81
N LEU A 156 -6.84 -3.27 13.94
CA LEU A 156 -7.55 -4.12 13.00
C LEU A 156 -8.95 -4.46 13.48
N ALA A 157 -9.84 -4.61 12.52
CA ALA A 157 -11.16 -5.23 12.70
C ALA A 157 -11.04 -6.78 12.72
N PRO A 158 -12.00 -7.49 13.27
CA PRO A 158 -13.24 -7.01 13.90
C PRO A 158 -13.05 -6.49 15.33
N GLU A 159 -11.87 -6.66 15.95
CA GLU A 159 -11.63 -6.22 17.32
C GLU A 159 -11.77 -4.70 17.45
N ASN A 160 -11.36 -3.96 16.42
CA ASN A 160 -11.47 -2.51 16.31
C ASN A 160 -12.04 -2.13 14.95
N PRO A 161 -13.37 -2.16 14.78
CA PRO A 161 -14.00 -1.85 13.51
C PRO A 161 -13.86 -0.35 13.17
N PHE A 162 -14.34 0.05 11.99
CA PHE A 162 -14.43 1.46 11.62
C PHE A 162 -15.07 2.29 12.74
N PRO A 163 -14.47 3.46 13.10
CA PRO A 163 -13.41 4.18 12.40
C PRO A 163 -11.97 3.98 12.97
N ALA A 164 -11.70 2.98 13.80
CA ALA A 164 -10.45 2.85 14.55
C ALA A 164 -9.18 2.97 13.69
N ALA A 165 -9.12 2.27 12.54
CA ALA A 165 -7.97 2.34 11.63
C ALA A 165 -7.79 3.75 11.02
N VAL A 166 -8.88 4.45 10.74
CA VAL A 166 -8.84 5.84 10.25
C VAL A 166 -8.30 6.78 11.30
N ASP A 167 -8.75 6.64 12.55
CA ASP A 167 -8.29 7.47 13.66
C ASP A 167 -6.79 7.26 13.91
N ASP A 168 -6.32 6.02 13.84
CA ASP A 168 -4.90 5.68 13.97
C ASP A 168 -4.06 6.24 12.82
N ALA A 169 -4.55 6.16 11.58
CA ALA A 169 -3.85 6.70 10.42
C ALA A 169 -3.70 8.24 10.49
N LEU A 170 -4.76 8.93 10.90
CA LEU A 170 -4.75 10.37 11.13
C LEU A 170 -3.80 10.75 12.28
N ALA A 171 -3.85 10.02 13.39
CA ALA A 171 -2.95 10.23 14.52
C ALA A 171 -1.49 10.02 14.13
N ALA A 172 -1.20 8.96 13.36
CA ALA A 172 0.15 8.65 12.91
C ALA A 172 0.73 9.75 12.01
N PHE A 173 -0.02 10.21 11.01
CA PHE A 173 0.42 11.30 10.15
C PHE A 173 0.67 12.59 10.95
N THR A 174 -0.30 12.98 11.78
CA THR A 174 -0.21 14.19 12.59
C THR A 174 1.02 14.13 13.53
N HIS A 175 1.20 13.02 14.23
CA HIS A 175 2.34 12.83 15.13
C HIS A 175 3.69 12.93 14.40
N VAL A 176 3.82 12.29 13.22
CA VAL A 176 5.08 12.37 12.45
C VAL A 176 5.40 13.78 12.01
N VAL A 177 4.40 14.59 11.64
CA VAL A 177 4.60 15.99 11.25
C VAL A 177 4.94 16.85 12.46
N GLU A 178 4.24 16.70 13.58
CA GLU A 178 4.46 17.47 14.79
C GLU A 178 5.80 17.17 15.48
N HIS A 179 6.32 15.93 15.32
CA HIS A 179 7.59 15.48 15.90
C HIS A 179 8.65 15.22 14.81
N ALA A 180 8.57 15.93 13.68
CA ALA A 180 9.43 15.72 12.51
C ALA A 180 10.92 15.78 12.84
N GLU A 181 11.34 16.65 13.78
CA GLU A 181 12.74 16.78 14.22
C GLU A 181 13.25 15.49 14.87
N GLU A 182 12.44 14.82 15.71
CA GLU A 182 12.78 13.57 16.39
C GLU A 182 13.03 12.43 15.37
N TYR A 183 12.31 12.48 14.26
CA TYR A 183 12.45 11.54 13.16
C TYR A 183 13.51 11.97 12.14
N GLY A 184 14.07 13.18 12.26
CA GLY A 184 15.03 13.74 11.30
C GLY A 184 14.41 13.91 9.91
N VAL A 185 13.14 14.30 9.85
CA VAL A 185 12.39 14.52 8.60
C VAL A 185 11.96 15.98 8.48
N ASP A 186 11.70 16.41 7.25
CA ASP A 186 11.16 17.73 6.95
C ASP A 186 9.62 17.66 7.03
N PRO A 187 8.96 18.38 7.96
CA PRO A 187 7.51 18.36 8.10
C PRO A 187 6.77 18.79 6.82
N ALA A 188 7.39 19.63 5.99
CA ALA A 188 6.81 20.07 4.71
C ALA A 188 6.91 19.00 3.59
N ALA A 189 7.70 17.93 3.81
CA ALA A 189 7.94 16.86 2.86
C ALA A 189 7.49 15.48 3.38
N VAL A 190 6.48 15.45 4.24
CA VAL A 190 5.84 14.21 4.71
C VAL A 190 4.66 13.87 3.80
N GLY A 191 4.76 12.74 3.10
CA GLY A 191 3.66 12.15 2.34
C GLY A 191 2.98 11.03 3.12
N VAL A 192 1.82 10.61 2.63
CA VAL A 192 1.13 9.40 3.07
C VAL A 192 1.04 8.40 1.93
N GLY A 193 1.01 7.11 2.25
CA GLY A 193 0.85 6.10 1.22
C GLY A 193 0.48 4.74 1.79
N GLY A 194 0.04 3.87 0.92
CA GLY A 194 -0.30 2.50 1.30
C GLY A 194 -0.86 1.71 0.14
N GLU A 195 -1.14 0.45 0.39
CA GLU A 195 -1.73 -0.46 -0.59
C GLU A 195 -3.10 -0.94 -0.16
N SER A 196 -4.01 -1.16 -1.10
CA SER A 196 -5.33 -1.74 -0.83
C SER A 196 -6.09 -0.93 0.26
N ALA A 197 -6.45 -1.56 1.39
CA ALA A 197 -6.98 -0.88 2.57
C ALA A 197 -6.04 0.23 3.10
N GLY A 198 -4.71 0.03 3.07
CA GLY A 198 -3.74 1.06 3.43
C GLY A 198 -3.73 2.23 2.44
N GLY A 199 -3.96 1.96 1.16
CA GLY A 199 -4.18 3.00 0.14
C GLY A 199 -5.46 3.81 0.39
N ASN A 200 -6.51 3.15 0.87
CA ASN A 200 -7.72 3.81 1.36
C ASN A 200 -7.40 4.76 2.53
N LEU A 201 -6.71 4.24 3.57
CA LEU A 201 -6.32 5.07 4.73
C LEU A 201 -5.50 6.29 4.32
N ALA A 202 -4.57 6.14 3.37
CA ALA A 202 -3.77 7.25 2.85
C ALA A 202 -4.64 8.30 2.13
N ALA A 203 -5.61 7.87 1.32
CA ALA A 203 -6.57 8.76 0.66
C ALA A 203 -7.45 9.49 1.68
N VAL A 204 -7.93 8.77 2.70
CA VAL A 204 -8.76 9.35 3.78
C VAL A 204 -7.97 10.35 4.62
N VAL A 205 -6.70 10.06 4.97
CA VAL A 205 -5.83 11.03 5.65
C VAL A 205 -5.68 12.30 4.81
N ALA A 206 -5.43 12.17 3.51
CA ALA A 206 -5.31 13.33 2.63
C ALA A 206 -6.60 14.15 2.57
N LEU A 207 -7.77 13.50 2.47
CA LEU A 207 -9.08 14.16 2.45
C LEU A 207 -9.39 14.88 3.78
N GLU A 208 -9.25 14.17 4.90
CA GLU A 208 -9.62 14.69 6.20
C GLU A 208 -8.70 15.84 6.66
N THR A 209 -7.41 15.76 6.35
CA THR A 209 -6.48 16.84 6.65
C THR A 209 -6.75 18.08 5.80
N ALA A 210 -7.05 17.92 4.51
CA ALA A 210 -7.44 19.03 3.65
C ALA A 210 -8.75 19.69 4.11
N ARG A 211 -9.77 18.88 4.47
CA ARG A 211 -11.03 19.37 5.03
C ARG A 211 -10.78 20.20 6.32
N ARG A 212 -10.02 19.64 7.27
CA ARG A 212 -9.67 20.34 8.52
C ARG A 212 -8.89 21.62 8.27
N ALA A 213 -7.99 21.65 7.29
CA ALA A 213 -7.23 22.83 6.93
C ALA A 213 -8.13 23.97 6.38
N ARG A 214 -9.13 23.60 5.56
CA ARG A 214 -10.13 24.57 5.04
C ARG A 214 -11.06 25.11 6.14
N GLU A 215 -11.44 24.27 7.09
CA GLU A 215 -12.33 24.66 8.21
C GLU A 215 -11.60 25.41 9.32
N ALA A 216 -10.27 25.49 9.30
CA ALA A 216 -9.50 26.14 10.32
C ALA A 216 -9.78 27.65 10.39
N VAL A 217 -10.12 28.14 11.57
CA VAL A 217 -10.43 29.57 11.82
C VAL A 217 -9.20 30.48 11.82
N SER A 218 -8.00 29.92 11.84
CA SER A 218 -6.74 30.66 11.75
C SER A 218 -5.63 29.78 11.17
N PRO A 219 -4.57 30.35 10.56
CA PRO A 219 -3.41 29.59 10.07
C PRO A 219 -2.72 28.75 11.13
N ALA A 220 -2.74 29.21 12.40
CA ALA A 220 -2.14 28.47 13.52
C ALA A 220 -2.96 27.23 13.94
N ALA A 221 -4.25 27.18 13.58
CA ALA A 221 -5.13 26.04 13.82
C ALA A 221 -5.21 25.10 12.62
N ALA A 222 -4.60 25.46 11.47
CA ALA A 222 -4.63 24.64 10.27
C ALA A 222 -3.83 23.35 10.48
N THR A 223 -4.48 22.23 10.17
CA THR A 223 -3.83 20.92 10.17
C THR A 223 -2.89 20.83 8.96
N SER A 224 -1.70 20.26 9.14
CA SER A 224 -0.79 19.99 8.03
C SER A 224 -1.44 19.00 7.05
N VAL A 225 -1.32 19.28 5.76
CA VAL A 225 -1.77 18.41 4.68
C VAL A 225 -0.57 17.61 4.17
N PRO A 226 -0.72 16.31 3.82
CA PRO A 226 0.37 15.56 3.24
C PRO A 226 0.95 16.22 2.00
N ALA A 227 2.27 16.16 1.85
CA ALA A 227 2.93 16.69 0.67
C ALA A 227 2.55 15.92 -0.62
N MET A 228 2.20 14.64 -0.48
CA MET A 228 1.79 13.73 -1.55
C MET A 228 1.01 12.56 -0.97
N GLN A 229 0.10 11.97 -1.76
CA GLN A 229 -0.50 10.67 -1.46
C GLN A 229 -0.09 9.62 -2.50
N LEU A 230 0.44 8.49 -2.03
CA LEU A 230 0.77 7.30 -2.82
C LEU A 230 -0.30 6.24 -2.61
N LEU A 231 -1.06 5.92 -3.64
CA LEU A 231 -2.18 4.99 -3.58
C LEU A 231 -1.89 3.77 -4.46
N LEU A 232 -1.54 2.65 -3.84
CA LEU A 232 -1.25 1.40 -4.53
C LEU A 232 -2.50 0.49 -4.49
N MET A 233 -3.17 0.30 -5.62
CA MET A 233 -4.39 -0.52 -5.74
C MET A 233 -5.42 -0.20 -4.64
N PRO A 234 -5.77 1.08 -4.42
CA PRO A 234 -6.55 1.50 -3.25
C PRO A 234 -8.00 1.01 -3.31
N VAL A 235 -8.57 0.71 -2.15
CA VAL A 235 -10.03 0.67 -2.00
C VAL A 235 -10.53 2.11 -1.96
N THR A 236 -11.48 2.47 -2.82
CA THR A 236 -12.01 3.85 -2.86
C THR A 236 -13.53 3.91 -2.83
N ASP A 237 -14.24 2.77 -2.98
CA ASP A 237 -15.69 2.71 -2.96
C ASP A 237 -16.21 1.34 -2.47
N LEU A 238 -16.60 1.23 -1.19
CA LEU A 238 -17.28 0.04 -0.65
C LEU A 238 -18.79 0.08 -0.78
N SER A 239 -19.36 1.15 -1.36
CA SER A 239 -20.83 1.28 -1.47
C SER A 239 -21.43 0.41 -2.57
N ARG A 240 -20.66 0.12 -3.60
CA ARG A 240 -21.08 -0.67 -4.77
C ARG A 240 -19.94 -1.47 -5.36
N LYS A 241 -20.27 -2.43 -6.22
CA LYS A 241 -19.32 -3.19 -7.02
C LYS A 241 -19.23 -2.56 -8.41
N HIS A 242 -18.01 -2.23 -8.83
CA HIS A 242 -17.71 -1.69 -10.16
C HIS A 242 -17.58 -2.83 -11.19
N ARG A 243 -17.52 -2.51 -12.50
CA ARG A 243 -17.38 -3.51 -13.56
C ARG A 243 -16.17 -4.42 -13.39
N SER A 244 -15.10 -3.94 -12.78
CA SER A 244 -13.92 -4.75 -12.47
C SER A 244 -14.22 -5.95 -11.58
N TYR A 245 -15.26 -5.90 -10.74
CA TYR A 245 -15.72 -7.07 -9.97
C TYR A 245 -16.32 -8.16 -10.85
N GLU A 246 -17.06 -7.79 -11.91
CA GLU A 246 -17.60 -8.74 -12.89
C GLU A 246 -16.47 -9.43 -13.68
N LEU A 247 -15.42 -8.68 -14.01
CA LEU A 247 -14.29 -9.16 -14.80
C LEU A 247 -13.29 -10.00 -14.01
N PHE A 248 -13.07 -9.65 -12.73
CA PHE A 248 -11.94 -10.13 -11.94
C PHE A 248 -12.34 -10.69 -10.57
N GLY A 249 -13.64 -10.81 -10.27
CA GLY A 249 -14.15 -11.21 -8.95
C GLY A 249 -13.88 -12.66 -8.55
N THR A 250 -13.40 -13.50 -9.47
CA THR A 250 -13.10 -14.91 -9.19
C THR A 250 -11.78 -15.35 -9.79
N GLY A 251 -11.13 -16.33 -9.13
CA GLY A 251 -9.95 -17.00 -9.69
C GLY A 251 -8.68 -16.15 -9.72
N LEU A 252 -8.65 -14.99 -9.08
CA LEU A 252 -7.49 -14.12 -8.93
C LEU A 252 -7.08 -13.98 -7.45
N PHE A 253 -5.99 -13.23 -7.18
CA PHE A 253 -5.45 -13.06 -5.82
C PHE A 253 -6.40 -12.35 -4.86
N LEU A 254 -7.18 -11.38 -5.36
CA LEU A 254 -8.26 -10.77 -4.60
C LEU A 254 -9.58 -11.08 -5.29
N THR A 255 -10.52 -11.66 -4.55
CA THR A 255 -11.83 -12.04 -5.07
C THR A 255 -12.93 -11.17 -4.48
N GLU A 256 -14.08 -11.16 -5.16
CA GLU A 256 -15.29 -10.51 -4.67
C GLU A 256 -15.71 -11.04 -3.29
N ALA A 257 -15.68 -12.36 -3.10
CA ALA A 257 -16.02 -12.99 -1.82
C ALA A 257 -15.09 -12.54 -0.69
N GLN A 258 -13.80 -12.36 -0.96
CA GLN A 258 -12.86 -11.82 0.01
C GLN A 258 -13.14 -10.35 0.33
N MET A 259 -13.51 -9.54 -0.65
CA MET A 259 -13.92 -8.15 -0.40
C MET A 259 -15.18 -8.08 0.46
N ASP A 260 -16.16 -8.93 0.22
CA ASP A 260 -17.37 -9.04 1.06
C ASP A 260 -17.03 -9.49 2.50
N TRP A 261 -16.08 -10.44 2.64
CA TRP A 261 -15.58 -10.91 3.93
C TRP A 261 -14.88 -9.80 4.73
N TYR A 262 -14.05 -8.96 4.08
CA TYR A 262 -13.41 -7.80 4.68
C TYR A 262 -14.42 -6.75 5.10
N LYS A 263 -15.31 -6.36 4.18
CA LYS A 263 -16.35 -5.37 4.42
C LYS A 263 -17.22 -5.72 5.63
N ALA A 264 -17.66 -6.98 5.73
CA ALA A 264 -18.49 -7.46 6.82
C ALA A 264 -17.81 -7.42 8.20
N ARG A 265 -16.48 -7.40 8.26
CA ARG A 265 -15.72 -7.30 9.52
C ARG A 265 -15.29 -5.88 9.85
N TYR A 266 -15.03 -5.09 8.83
CA TYR A 266 -14.58 -3.70 8.98
C TYR A 266 -15.73 -2.77 9.36
N LEU A 267 -16.90 -2.93 8.74
CA LEU A 267 -18.04 -2.06 8.95
C LEU A 267 -19.01 -2.67 9.97
N PRO A 268 -19.20 -2.02 11.14
CA PRO A 268 -20.20 -2.45 12.12
C PRO A 268 -21.63 -2.25 11.62
N ASP A 269 -21.81 -1.32 10.66
CA ASP A 269 -23.06 -1.04 9.97
C ASP A 269 -22.77 -0.95 8.46
N PRO A 270 -23.46 -1.74 7.61
CA PRO A 270 -23.30 -1.68 6.16
C PRO A 270 -23.61 -0.31 5.52
N GLU A 271 -24.44 0.53 6.14
CA GLU A 271 -24.75 1.88 5.66
C GLU A 271 -23.54 2.81 5.69
N LEU A 272 -22.57 2.55 6.57
CA LEU A 272 -21.30 3.26 6.63
C LEU A 272 -20.44 3.10 5.36
N ALA A 273 -20.80 2.18 4.47
CA ALA A 273 -20.12 2.05 3.18
C ALA A 273 -20.18 3.32 2.32
N THR A 274 -21.14 4.22 2.59
CA THR A 274 -21.26 5.52 1.90
C THR A 274 -20.52 6.66 2.59
N ASP A 275 -19.98 6.45 3.79
CA ASP A 275 -19.17 7.45 4.50
C ASP A 275 -17.88 7.73 3.69
N PRO A 276 -17.54 8.99 3.39
CA PRO A 276 -16.31 9.34 2.65
C PRO A 276 -15.01 8.87 3.33
N ARG A 277 -15.02 8.61 4.64
CA ARG A 277 -13.90 8.02 5.38
C ARG A 277 -13.77 6.51 5.16
N VAL A 278 -14.77 5.89 4.56
CA VAL A 278 -14.77 4.49 4.10
C VAL A 278 -14.59 4.45 2.58
N SER A 279 -15.32 5.28 1.88
CA SER A 279 -15.36 5.35 0.41
C SER A 279 -14.96 6.76 -0.08
N PRO A 280 -13.66 7.06 -0.13
CA PRO A 280 -13.16 8.39 -0.50
C PRO A 280 -13.59 8.84 -1.90
N LEU A 281 -13.95 7.91 -2.78
CA LEU A 281 -14.57 8.25 -4.08
C LEU A 281 -15.89 9.01 -3.92
N LEU A 282 -16.60 8.86 -2.82
CA LEU A 282 -17.88 9.50 -2.55
C LEU A 282 -17.76 10.87 -1.85
N ALA A 283 -16.55 11.31 -1.49
CA ALA A 283 -16.36 12.63 -0.90
C ALA A 283 -16.93 13.71 -1.82
N GLU A 284 -17.75 14.61 -1.29
CA GLU A 284 -18.37 15.69 -2.08
C GLU A 284 -17.33 16.69 -2.61
N ASP A 285 -16.33 17.00 -1.77
CA ASP A 285 -15.27 17.95 -2.08
C ASP A 285 -13.88 17.32 -1.91
N VAL A 286 -13.11 17.33 -2.98
CA VAL A 286 -11.72 16.84 -3.04
C VAL A 286 -10.73 17.95 -3.45
N HIS A 287 -11.14 19.24 -3.42
CA HIS A 287 -10.24 20.38 -3.68
C HIS A 287 -9.17 20.48 -2.58
N ASP A 288 -8.01 20.97 -2.94
CA ASP A 288 -6.87 21.18 -2.03
C ASP A 288 -6.34 19.92 -1.35
N VAL A 289 -6.77 18.75 -1.79
CA VAL A 289 -6.23 17.48 -1.34
C VAL A 289 -4.81 17.28 -1.88
N ALA A 290 -3.97 16.58 -1.15
CA ALA A 290 -2.58 16.31 -1.54
C ALA A 290 -2.47 15.75 -2.97
N PRO A 291 -1.48 16.18 -3.77
CA PRO A 291 -1.18 15.57 -5.07
C PRO A 291 -1.06 14.06 -4.99
N ALA A 292 -1.60 13.34 -5.97
CA ALA A 292 -1.72 11.89 -5.91
C ALA A 292 -0.88 11.16 -6.98
N TYR A 293 -0.30 10.03 -6.58
CA TYR A 293 0.22 9.02 -7.49
C TYR A 293 -0.57 7.72 -7.26
N VAL A 294 -1.44 7.39 -8.21
CA VAL A 294 -2.37 6.25 -8.12
C VAL A 294 -1.90 5.15 -9.06
N VAL A 295 -1.62 3.99 -8.49
CA VAL A 295 -1.29 2.77 -9.24
C VAL A 295 -2.46 1.81 -9.16
N VAL A 296 -2.92 1.29 -10.29
CA VAL A 296 -3.94 0.24 -10.34
C VAL A 296 -3.41 -0.98 -11.09
N ALA A 297 -3.81 -2.15 -10.64
CA ALA A 297 -3.50 -3.41 -11.30
C ALA A 297 -4.55 -3.72 -12.39
N GLY A 298 -4.11 -4.26 -13.51
CA GLY A 298 -5.02 -4.54 -14.63
C GLY A 298 -5.98 -5.68 -14.35
N PHE A 299 -5.56 -6.66 -13.55
CA PHE A 299 -6.34 -7.84 -13.13
C PHE A 299 -6.72 -7.72 -11.65
N ASP A 300 -7.58 -6.76 -11.33
CA ASP A 300 -7.94 -6.43 -9.96
C ASP A 300 -9.41 -5.97 -9.87
N VAL A 301 -10.13 -6.45 -8.87
CA VAL A 301 -11.50 -6.01 -8.58
C VAL A 301 -11.57 -4.51 -8.24
N LEU A 302 -10.51 -3.94 -7.67
CA LEU A 302 -10.42 -2.53 -7.26
C LEU A 302 -9.96 -1.59 -8.39
N ARG A 303 -9.69 -2.12 -9.59
CA ARG A 303 -9.16 -1.33 -10.71
C ARG A 303 -10.01 -0.11 -11.02
N ASP A 304 -11.28 -0.32 -11.27
CA ASP A 304 -12.17 0.73 -11.82
C ASP A 304 -12.47 1.82 -10.78
N GLU A 305 -12.60 1.46 -9.50
CA GLU A 305 -12.80 2.45 -8.43
C GLU A 305 -11.54 3.28 -8.17
N GLY A 306 -10.35 2.67 -8.23
CA GLY A 306 -9.08 3.39 -8.11
C GLY A 306 -8.86 4.38 -9.27
N GLU A 307 -9.22 3.99 -10.49
CA GLU A 307 -9.20 4.90 -11.64
C GLU A 307 -10.19 6.03 -11.50
N ALA A 308 -11.42 5.72 -11.09
CA ALA A 308 -12.46 6.73 -10.86
C ALA A 308 -12.02 7.78 -9.83
N TYR A 309 -11.34 7.37 -8.76
CA TYR A 309 -10.82 8.29 -7.76
C TYR A 309 -9.72 9.20 -8.34
N ALA A 310 -8.79 8.65 -9.13
CA ALA A 310 -7.77 9.45 -9.80
C ALA A 310 -8.36 10.47 -10.77
N HIS A 311 -9.40 10.10 -11.52
CA HIS A 311 -10.14 11.02 -12.39
C HIS A 311 -10.85 12.10 -11.58
N LYS A 312 -11.54 11.74 -10.51
CA LYS A 312 -12.20 12.70 -9.61
C LYS A 312 -11.24 13.77 -9.07
N LEU A 313 -10.04 13.35 -8.64
CA LEU A 313 -9.01 14.29 -8.19
C LEU A 313 -8.60 15.26 -9.30
N ARG A 314 -8.38 14.76 -10.52
CA ARG A 314 -8.02 15.60 -11.69
C ARG A 314 -9.12 16.58 -12.05
N ASP A 315 -10.37 16.13 -12.07
CA ASP A 315 -11.53 16.95 -12.41
C ASP A 315 -11.73 18.10 -11.40
N ALA A 316 -11.28 17.90 -10.15
CA ALA A 316 -11.23 18.93 -9.12
C ALA A 316 -9.94 19.79 -9.17
N GLY A 317 -9.08 19.62 -10.19
CA GLY A 317 -7.84 20.40 -10.32
C GLY A 317 -6.69 19.92 -9.45
N VAL A 318 -6.82 18.78 -8.73
CA VAL A 318 -5.73 18.19 -7.96
C VAL A 318 -4.75 17.47 -8.89
N PRO A 319 -3.44 17.76 -8.82
CA PRO A 319 -2.45 17.03 -9.60
C PRO A 319 -2.48 15.55 -9.25
N ALA A 320 -2.90 14.70 -10.20
CA ALA A 320 -2.96 13.25 -9.99
C ALA A 320 -2.39 12.50 -11.20
N VAL A 321 -1.46 11.59 -10.93
CA VAL A 321 -0.92 10.67 -11.93
C VAL A 321 -1.60 9.31 -11.72
N LEU A 322 -2.22 8.77 -12.77
CA LEU A 322 -2.78 7.43 -12.80
C LEU A 322 -1.88 6.52 -13.63
N ARG A 323 -1.49 5.38 -13.06
CA ARG A 323 -0.71 4.34 -13.72
C ARG A 323 -1.44 3.01 -13.63
N ARG A 324 -1.94 2.53 -14.78
CA ARG A 324 -2.46 1.16 -14.90
C ARG A 324 -1.35 0.22 -15.36
N HIS A 325 -1.00 -0.73 -14.52
CA HIS A 325 -0.12 -1.84 -14.91
C HIS A 325 -0.98 -3.03 -15.37
N GLY A 326 -1.17 -3.10 -16.68
CA GLY A 326 -2.17 -3.99 -17.30
C GLY A 326 -1.97 -5.49 -17.05
N GLY A 327 -0.75 -5.93 -16.78
CA GLY A 327 -0.46 -7.37 -16.59
C GLY A 327 -0.45 -7.84 -15.14
N ILE A 328 -0.49 -6.95 -14.16
CA ILE A 328 -0.37 -7.34 -12.75
C ILE A 328 -1.71 -7.58 -12.06
N THR A 329 -1.67 -8.31 -10.96
CA THR A 329 -2.79 -8.61 -10.08
C THR A 329 -2.71 -7.82 -8.79
N HIS A 330 -3.78 -7.83 -7.99
CA HIS A 330 -3.79 -7.23 -6.66
C HIS A 330 -2.65 -7.77 -5.78
N SER A 331 -2.10 -6.94 -4.90
CA SER A 331 -1.01 -7.27 -3.97
C SER A 331 0.32 -7.70 -4.60
N MET A 332 0.46 -7.64 -5.94
CA MET A 332 1.72 -8.05 -6.58
C MET A 332 2.93 -7.22 -6.17
N VAL A 333 2.72 -5.99 -5.69
CA VAL A 333 3.79 -5.13 -5.17
C VAL A 333 4.54 -5.75 -3.99
N ASN A 334 3.92 -6.67 -3.25
CA ASN A 334 4.54 -7.39 -2.13
C ASN A 334 5.48 -8.52 -2.57
N ALA A 335 5.37 -8.97 -3.83
CA ALA A 335 6.19 -10.06 -4.36
C ALA A 335 7.58 -9.59 -4.85
N THR A 336 8.25 -8.74 -4.08
CA THR A 336 9.55 -8.13 -4.46
C THR A 336 10.69 -9.15 -4.64
N GLY A 337 10.57 -10.32 -4.04
CA GLY A 337 11.54 -11.44 -4.14
C GLY A 337 11.29 -12.39 -5.30
N VAL A 338 10.18 -12.24 -6.07
CA VAL A 338 9.79 -13.20 -7.11
C VAL A 338 9.53 -12.48 -8.43
N GLY A 339 10.27 -12.88 -9.47
CA GLY A 339 10.16 -12.26 -10.80
C GLY A 339 10.61 -10.79 -10.82
N SER A 340 10.13 -10.04 -11.80
CA SER A 340 10.51 -8.65 -12.01
C SER A 340 9.34 -7.66 -11.93
N ALA A 341 8.10 -8.12 -12.03
CA ALA A 341 6.94 -7.24 -12.16
C ALA A 341 6.76 -6.31 -10.96
N ALA A 342 6.77 -6.83 -9.72
CA ALA A 342 6.69 -6.03 -8.50
C ALA A 342 7.79 -4.97 -8.43
N ARG A 343 9.04 -5.36 -8.70
CA ARG A 343 10.20 -4.46 -8.67
C ARG A 343 10.09 -3.35 -9.71
N THR A 344 9.60 -3.66 -10.91
CA THR A 344 9.39 -2.67 -11.98
C THR A 344 8.38 -1.61 -11.56
N VAL A 345 7.23 -2.02 -11.03
CA VAL A 345 6.22 -1.10 -10.50
C VAL A 345 6.78 -0.24 -9.36
N LEU A 346 7.44 -0.87 -8.41
CA LEU A 346 7.97 -0.14 -7.23
C LEU A 346 9.14 0.78 -7.57
N LEU A 347 9.95 0.49 -8.60
CA LEU A 347 10.98 1.43 -9.08
C LEU A 347 10.36 2.69 -9.70
N GLU A 348 9.27 2.53 -10.45
CA GLU A 348 8.51 3.67 -10.97
C GLU A 348 7.91 4.50 -9.84
N VAL A 349 7.29 3.84 -8.86
CA VAL A 349 6.75 4.47 -7.65
C VAL A 349 7.83 5.20 -6.86
N ALA A 350 9.00 4.60 -6.67
CA ALA A 350 10.13 5.24 -5.99
C ALA A 350 10.61 6.50 -6.72
N GLY A 351 10.62 6.48 -8.06
CA GLY A 351 10.89 7.65 -8.88
C GLY A 351 9.87 8.77 -8.66
N ALA A 352 8.58 8.43 -8.62
CA ALA A 352 7.50 9.38 -8.36
C ALA A 352 7.58 9.99 -6.96
N LEU A 353 7.86 9.19 -5.93
CA LEU A 353 8.07 9.67 -4.56
C LEU A 353 9.25 10.64 -4.46
N ARG A 354 10.38 10.32 -5.10
CA ARG A 354 11.52 11.23 -5.15
C ARG A 354 11.15 12.57 -5.78
N MET A 355 10.48 12.56 -6.92
CA MET A 355 10.06 13.81 -7.58
C MET A 355 9.05 14.59 -6.75
N GLY A 356 8.06 13.92 -6.17
CA GLY A 356 6.96 14.57 -5.45
C GLY A 356 7.33 15.10 -4.07
N LEU A 357 8.24 14.42 -3.37
CA LEU A 357 8.59 14.76 -1.99
C LEU A 357 9.94 15.49 -1.87
N THR A 358 10.99 15.07 -2.61
CA THR A 358 12.32 15.68 -2.44
C THR A 358 12.47 17.03 -3.13
N SER A 359 11.69 17.33 -4.16
CA SER A 359 11.68 18.65 -4.79
C SER A 359 11.23 19.78 -3.84
N ARG A 360 10.55 19.43 -2.76
CA ARG A 360 10.08 20.39 -1.75
C ARG A 360 11.12 20.71 -0.67
N THR A 361 12.09 19.82 -0.45
CA THR A 361 13.13 20.00 0.57
C THR A 361 14.25 20.99 0.16
N GLY A 362 14.17 21.60 -1.03
CA GLY A 362 15.24 22.46 -1.56
C GLY A 362 16.57 21.72 -1.78
N LEU A 363 16.60 20.41 -1.67
CA LEU A 363 17.75 19.56 -1.95
C LEU A 363 17.93 19.49 -3.47
N THR A 364 18.69 20.44 -4.01
CA THR A 364 19.20 20.33 -5.38
C THR A 364 19.96 19.00 -5.52
N THR A 365 19.64 18.26 -6.58
CA THR A 365 20.43 17.10 -7.03
C THR A 365 21.92 17.42 -6.93
N PRO A 366 22.77 16.52 -6.40
CA PRO A 366 24.20 16.74 -6.45
C PRO A 366 24.62 16.95 -7.90
N GLU A 367 25.33 18.05 -8.18
CA GLU A 367 25.98 18.25 -9.47
C GLU A 367 26.81 17.00 -9.77
N VAL A 368 26.43 16.28 -10.82
CA VAL A 368 27.27 15.22 -11.39
C VAL A 368 28.49 15.96 -11.95
N LYS A 369 29.56 16.04 -11.17
CA LYS A 369 30.84 16.48 -11.71
C LYS A 369 31.26 15.45 -12.77
N ALA A 370 31.12 15.85 -14.03
CA ALA A 370 31.72 15.15 -15.16
C ALA A 370 33.21 15.03 -14.88
N ARG A 371 33.71 13.80 -14.79
CA ARG A 371 35.11 13.48 -14.87
C ARG A 371 35.42 12.94 -16.26
#